data_9a5f0b6d5b0561828e550d7048588aac
#
_entry.id   9a5f0b6d5b0561828e550d7048588aac
#
_cell.length_a   1.000
_cell.length_b   1.000
_cell.length_c   1.000
_cell.angle_alpha   90.00
_cell.angle_beta   90.00
_cell.angle_gamma   90.00
#
_symmetry.space_group_name_H-M   'P 1'
#
loop_
_entity.id
_entity.type
_entity.pdbx_description
1 polymer ?
#
loop_
_entity_poly.entity_id
_entity_poly.type
_entity_poly.pdbx_seq_one_letter_code
_entity_poly.pdbx_strand_id
1 'polypeptide(L)'
;MHVLAHAGGHTPGQNIVETLFLIGGMGLAWAAFRLRNVRLSGRPVLSWAVALIAIAVLELSVVLPAQLGVKIAKVRPTTSAKIIILFPAPGQVLRGNPATVRVRLRVTGARIVTQTSSHLSPHTGHIHLYLDGELAAMQYQASTTIYASPGRHRLQAQFVAVDHGPFNPPVTAWETFRVIP
;
A
#
# COMPACT_ATOMS: atom_id res chain seq x y z
N MET A 1 22.74 6.76 13.95
CA MET A 1 21.49 6.98 13.24
C MET A 1 21.39 5.89 12.18
N HIS A 2 20.79 4.73 12.53
CA HIS A 2 20.71 3.57 11.65
C HIS A 2 19.35 3.59 10.95
N VAL A 3 19.38 3.80 9.63
CA VAL A 3 18.22 3.60 8.75
C VAL A 3 18.09 2.10 8.53
N LEU A 4 17.12 1.46 9.18
CA LEU A 4 16.73 0.09 8.87
C LEU A 4 15.91 0.11 7.57
N ALA A 5 16.51 -0.39 6.50
CA ALA A 5 15.81 -0.68 5.26
C ALA A 5 14.75 -1.76 5.53
N HIS A 6 13.49 -1.42 5.38
CA HIS A 6 12.40 -2.40 5.38
C HIS A 6 12.54 -3.31 4.14
N ALA A 7 12.95 -4.54 4.37
CA ALA A 7 12.81 -5.61 3.38
C ALA A 7 11.31 -5.77 3.05
N GLY A 8 10.93 -5.51 1.80
CA GLY A 8 9.57 -5.65 1.31
C GLY A 8 9.09 -7.09 1.46
N GLY A 9 8.18 -7.35 2.39
CA GLY A 9 7.57 -8.65 2.58
C GLY A 9 6.69 -9.00 1.37
N HIS A 10 7.01 -10.09 0.69
CA HIS A 10 6.19 -10.65 -0.38
C HIS A 10 4.82 -11.06 0.17
N THR A 11 3.75 -10.70 -0.53
CA THR A 11 2.40 -11.13 -0.15
C THR A 11 2.19 -12.60 -0.51
N PRO A 12 1.37 -13.38 0.22
CA PRO A 12 1.12 -14.80 -0.09
C PRO A 12 0.66 -15.05 -1.53
N GLY A 13 -0.07 -14.10 -2.14
CA GLY A 13 -0.51 -14.20 -3.53
C GLY A 13 0.61 -14.03 -4.55
N GLN A 14 1.61 -13.19 -4.28
CA GLN A 14 2.79 -13.06 -5.13
C GLN A 14 3.61 -14.35 -5.13
N ASN A 15 3.78 -14.98 -3.98
CA ASN A 15 4.51 -16.24 -3.85
C ASN A 15 3.84 -17.37 -4.65
N ILE A 16 2.50 -17.43 -4.68
CA ILE A 16 1.77 -18.45 -5.46
C ILE A 16 2.00 -18.26 -6.96
N VAL A 17 1.89 -17.04 -7.45
CA VAL A 17 2.10 -16.74 -8.87
C VAL A 17 3.55 -17.04 -9.27
N GLU A 18 4.53 -16.58 -8.51
CA GLU A 18 5.95 -16.86 -8.74
C GLU A 18 6.24 -18.37 -8.71
N THR A 19 5.65 -19.10 -7.77
CA THR A 19 5.80 -20.55 -7.66
C THR A 19 5.21 -21.27 -8.86
N LEU A 20 4.03 -20.87 -9.33
CA LEU A 20 3.39 -21.46 -10.54
C LEU A 20 4.23 -21.21 -11.80
N PHE A 21 4.82 -20.02 -11.93
CA PHE A 21 5.71 -19.72 -13.06
C PHE A 21 7.01 -20.51 -13.00
N LEU A 22 7.60 -20.69 -11.81
CA LEU A 22 8.80 -21.53 -11.64
C LEU A 22 8.50 -22.99 -11.98
N ILE A 23 7.40 -23.54 -11.51
CA ILE A 23 6.98 -24.92 -11.81
C ILE A 23 6.70 -25.08 -13.32
N GLY A 24 5.99 -24.12 -13.92
CA GLY A 24 5.72 -24.10 -15.35
C GLY A 24 7.00 -24.03 -16.19
N GLY A 25 7.93 -23.14 -15.82
CA GLY A 25 9.23 -23.00 -16.48
C GLY A 25 10.10 -24.26 -16.37
N MET A 26 10.15 -24.86 -15.18
CA MET A 26 10.86 -26.13 -14.97
C MET A 26 10.23 -27.28 -15.80
N GLY A 27 8.90 -27.31 -15.88
CA GLY A 27 8.17 -28.28 -16.70
C GLY A 27 8.49 -28.14 -18.20
N LEU A 28 8.55 -26.92 -18.70
CA LEU A 28 8.93 -26.63 -20.09
C LEU A 28 10.40 -26.96 -20.36
N ALA A 29 11.32 -26.65 -19.45
CA ALA A 29 12.73 -27.00 -19.57
C ALA A 29 12.95 -28.53 -19.58
N TRP A 30 12.21 -29.24 -18.71
CA TRP A 30 12.25 -30.71 -18.71
C TRP A 30 11.67 -31.31 -19.98
N ALA A 31 10.55 -30.77 -20.49
CA ALA A 31 9.96 -31.20 -21.78
C ALA A 31 10.93 -30.96 -22.93
N ALA A 32 11.58 -29.78 -22.98
CA ALA A 32 12.59 -29.47 -24.00
C ALA A 32 13.79 -30.44 -23.93
N PHE A 33 14.25 -30.78 -22.71
CA PHE A 33 15.31 -31.76 -22.48
C PHE A 33 14.91 -33.19 -22.94
N ARG A 34 13.68 -33.59 -22.64
CA ARG A 34 13.12 -34.87 -23.10
C ARG A 34 12.99 -34.92 -24.61
N LEU A 35 12.50 -33.88 -25.27
CA LEU A 35 12.36 -33.78 -26.72
C LEU A 35 13.72 -33.79 -27.44
N ARG A 36 14.80 -33.28 -26.78
CA ARG A 36 16.16 -33.38 -27.32
C ARG A 36 16.62 -34.83 -27.50
N ASN A 37 16.18 -35.73 -26.62
CA ASN A 37 16.57 -37.15 -26.64
C ASN A 37 15.67 -38.02 -27.54
N VAL A 38 14.52 -37.48 -27.97
CA VAL A 38 13.68 -38.12 -29.00
C VAL A 38 14.24 -37.72 -30.37
N ARG A 39 14.83 -38.65 -31.10
CA ARG A 39 15.30 -38.45 -32.48
C ARG A 39 14.09 -38.13 -33.38
N LEU A 40 13.64 -36.89 -33.37
CA LEU A 40 12.72 -36.38 -34.38
C LEU A 40 13.53 -36.19 -35.68
N SER A 41 13.54 -37.24 -36.49
CA SER A 41 14.00 -37.30 -37.87
C SER A 41 15.04 -36.23 -38.28
N GLY A 42 16.28 -36.36 -37.80
CA GLY A 42 17.43 -35.74 -38.45
C GLY A 42 17.57 -34.22 -38.49
N ARG A 43 16.74 -33.46 -37.77
CA ARG A 43 16.77 -31.99 -37.78
C ARG A 43 17.12 -31.43 -36.42
N PRO A 44 18.42 -31.24 -36.09
CA PRO A 44 18.85 -30.67 -34.81
C PRO A 44 18.36 -29.23 -34.62
N VAL A 45 18.07 -28.51 -35.71
CA VAL A 45 17.60 -27.11 -35.68
C VAL A 45 16.26 -26.96 -34.96
N LEU A 46 15.35 -27.93 -35.08
CA LEU A 46 14.02 -27.86 -34.46
C LEU A 46 14.08 -27.96 -32.93
N SER A 47 15.01 -28.78 -32.40
CA SER A 47 15.17 -28.92 -30.93
C SER A 47 15.76 -27.65 -30.28
N TRP A 48 16.67 -26.96 -30.97
CA TRP A 48 17.21 -25.68 -30.51
C TRP A 48 16.16 -24.56 -30.57
N ALA A 49 15.34 -24.53 -31.61
CA ALA A 49 14.25 -23.54 -31.71
C ALA A 49 13.23 -23.72 -30.58
N VAL A 50 12.84 -24.93 -30.23
CA VAL A 50 11.93 -25.21 -29.10
C VAL A 50 12.57 -24.79 -27.78
N ALA A 51 13.86 -25.06 -27.57
CA ALA A 51 14.58 -24.65 -26.35
C ALA A 51 14.65 -23.12 -26.22
N LEU A 52 14.95 -22.42 -27.32
CA LEU A 52 14.98 -20.94 -27.34
C LEU A 52 13.60 -20.34 -27.09
N ILE A 53 12.54 -20.88 -27.67
CA ILE A 53 11.17 -20.44 -27.40
C ILE A 53 10.81 -20.65 -25.92
N ALA A 54 11.18 -21.80 -25.34
CA ALA A 54 10.90 -22.08 -23.93
C ALA A 54 11.63 -21.09 -23.00
N ILE A 55 12.87 -20.75 -23.31
CA ILE A 55 13.65 -19.73 -22.55
C ILE A 55 13.00 -18.36 -22.72
N ALA A 56 12.65 -17.95 -23.93
CA ALA A 56 12.01 -16.66 -24.16
C ALA A 56 10.65 -16.53 -23.45
N VAL A 57 9.85 -17.60 -23.42
CA VAL A 57 8.58 -17.63 -22.68
C VAL A 57 8.84 -17.53 -21.17
N LEU A 58 9.89 -18.19 -20.67
CA LEU A 58 10.26 -18.13 -19.26
C LEU A 58 10.71 -16.71 -18.87
N GLU A 59 11.59 -16.09 -19.63
CA GLU A 59 12.03 -14.71 -19.39
C GLU A 59 10.87 -13.73 -19.48
N LEU A 60 9.99 -13.87 -20.49
CA LEU A 60 8.82 -13.03 -20.65
C LEU A 60 7.84 -13.18 -19.49
N SER A 61 7.67 -14.37 -18.95
CA SER A 61 6.78 -14.65 -17.81
C SER A 61 7.29 -14.06 -16.49
N VAL A 62 8.60 -13.85 -16.34
CA VAL A 62 9.20 -13.23 -15.16
C VAL A 62 9.30 -11.71 -15.32
N VAL A 63 9.70 -11.25 -16.51
CA VAL A 63 9.98 -9.82 -16.75
C VAL A 63 8.69 -9.05 -17.01
N LEU A 64 7.73 -9.61 -17.76
CA LEU A 64 6.53 -8.90 -18.16
C LEU A 64 5.63 -8.48 -16.97
N PRO A 65 5.35 -9.33 -15.97
CA PRO A 65 4.58 -8.92 -14.78
C PRO A 65 5.27 -7.82 -13.98
N ALA A 66 6.60 -7.86 -13.88
CA ALA A 66 7.38 -6.85 -13.18
C ALA A 66 7.35 -5.49 -13.91
N GLN A 67 7.40 -5.50 -15.24
CA GLN A 67 7.36 -4.29 -16.08
C GLN A 67 5.93 -3.70 -16.16
N LEU A 68 4.91 -4.54 -16.23
CA LEU A 68 3.52 -4.09 -16.28
C LEU A 68 3.00 -3.58 -14.95
N GLY A 69 3.77 -3.71 -13.87
CA GLY A 69 3.40 -3.21 -12.56
C GLY A 69 2.01 -3.71 -12.11
N VAL A 70 1.66 -4.97 -12.43
CA VAL A 70 0.37 -5.56 -12.05
C VAL A 70 0.31 -5.59 -10.52
N LYS A 71 -0.11 -4.47 -9.95
CA LYS A 71 -0.48 -4.40 -8.54
C LYS A 71 -1.78 -5.18 -8.39
N ILE A 72 -1.69 -6.40 -7.89
CA ILE A 72 -2.89 -7.10 -7.43
C ILE A 72 -3.52 -6.19 -6.40
N ALA A 73 -4.68 -5.62 -6.73
CA ALA A 73 -5.38 -4.72 -5.85
C ALA A 73 -5.70 -5.49 -4.56
N LYS A 74 -5.03 -5.12 -3.47
CA LYS A 74 -5.28 -5.74 -2.17
C LYS A 74 -6.74 -5.49 -1.80
N VAL A 75 -7.50 -6.54 -1.57
CA VAL A 75 -8.89 -6.41 -1.11
C VAL A 75 -8.87 -5.64 0.21
N ARG A 76 -9.50 -4.46 0.19
CA ARG A 76 -9.55 -3.60 1.37
C ARG A 76 -10.70 -4.01 2.29
N PRO A 77 -10.48 -4.12 3.61
CA PRO A 77 -11.54 -4.44 4.53
C PRO A 77 -12.55 -3.30 4.63
N THR A 78 -13.80 -3.65 4.86
CA THR A 78 -14.81 -2.72 5.34
C THR A 78 -14.64 -2.52 6.84
N THR A 79 -15.14 -1.40 7.37
CA THR A 79 -15.10 -1.12 8.81
C THR A 79 -16.36 -0.38 9.24
N SER A 80 -16.76 -0.54 10.50
CA SER A 80 -17.76 0.29 11.15
C SER A 80 -17.17 1.54 11.82
N ALA A 81 -15.86 1.75 11.66
CA ALA A 81 -15.17 2.90 12.22
C ALA A 81 -15.76 4.21 11.70
N LYS A 82 -15.87 5.18 12.60
CA LYS A 82 -16.18 6.58 12.29
C LYS A 82 -15.12 7.46 12.91
N ILE A 83 -14.70 8.49 12.19
CA ILE A 83 -13.78 9.51 12.69
C ILE A 83 -14.45 10.88 12.63
N ILE A 84 -14.25 11.69 13.65
CA ILE A 84 -14.67 13.09 13.69
C ILE A 84 -13.54 13.97 14.22
N ILE A 85 -13.45 15.18 13.70
CA ILE A 85 -12.54 16.21 14.19
C ILE A 85 -13.30 17.01 15.26
N LEU A 86 -12.78 17.01 16.49
CA LEU A 86 -13.34 17.77 17.61
C LEU A 86 -12.68 19.14 17.74
N PHE A 87 -11.46 19.28 17.22
CA PHE A 87 -10.71 20.52 17.20
C PHE A 87 -9.65 20.45 16.09
N PRO A 88 -9.45 21.52 15.31
CA PRO A 88 -10.15 22.81 15.37
C PRO A 88 -11.63 22.67 15.04
N ALA A 89 -12.44 23.60 15.60
CA ALA A 89 -13.85 23.69 15.26
C ALA A 89 -14.05 24.27 13.83
N PRO A 90 -15.20 24.00 13.19
CA PRO A 90 -15.48 24.53 11.86
C PRO A 90 -15.31 26.05 11.80
N GLY A 91 -14.48 26.53 10.86
CA GLY A 91 -14.22 27.95 10.67
C GLY A 91 -13.43 28.65 11.78
N GLN A 92 -12.87 27.90 12.72
CA GLN A 92 -12.13 28.48 13.85
C GLN A 92 -10.97 29.36 13.38
N VAL A 93 -10.77 30.49 14.04
CA VAL A 93 -9.64 31.38 13.83
C VAL A 93 -8.59 31.11 14.93
N LEU A 94 -7.39 30.81 14.53
CA LEU A 94 -6.22 30.61 15.39
C LEU A 94 -5.19 31.71 15.11
N ARG A 95 -4.32 31.98 16.10
CA ARG A 95 -3.27 33.00 16.00
C ARG A 95 -1.89 32.37 16.04
N GLY A 96 -0.98 32.90 15.23
CA GLY A 96 0.43 32.53 15.21
C GLY A 96 1.03 32.54 13.81
N ASN A 97 2.38 32.57 13.73
CA ASN A 97 3.13 32.52 12.48
C ASN A 97 4.44 31.70 12.64
N PRO A 98 4.39 30.35 12.47
CA PRO A 98 3.19 29.50 12.29
C PRO A 98 2.36 29.36 13.57
N ALA A 99 1.07 29.10 13.43
CA ALA A 99 0.24 28.75 14.57
C ALA A 99 0.43 27.30 14.99
N THR A 100 0.42 27.08 16.29
CA THR A 100 0.36 25.73 16.90
C THR A 100 -1.09 25.27 16.95
N VAL A 101 -1.43 24.29 16.12
CA VAL A 101 -2.80 23.76 15.99
C VAL A 101 -2.90 22.45 16.75
N ARG A 102 -3.54 22.45 17.92
CA ARG A 102 -3.88 21.22 18.63
C ARG A 102 -5.03 20.53 17.89
N VAL A 103 -4.80 19.32 17.38
CA VAL A 103 -5.84 18.51 16.75
C VAL A 103 -6.39 17.52 17.76
N ARG A 104 -7.71 17.47 17.93
CA ARG A 104 -8.40 16.47 18.73
C ARG A 104 -9.40 15.73 17.86
N LEU A 105 -9.38 14.41 17.96
CA LEU A 105 -10.16 13.49 17.16
C LEU A 105 -10.97 12.55 18.05
N ARG A 106 -12.02 11.99 17.50
CA ARG A 106 -12.73 10.85 18.09
C ARG A 106 -12.89 9.78 17.05
N VAL A 107 -12.44 8.58 17.37
CA VAL A 107 -12.69 7.37 16.59
C VAL A 107 -13.65 6.50 17.37
N THR A 108 -14.69 6.00 16.71
CA THR A 108 -15.66 5.04 17.27
C THR A 108 -15.76 3.85 16.35
N GLY A 109 -16.16 2.68 16.86
CA GLY A 109 -16.28 1.42 16.08
C GLY A 109 -14.94 0.72 15.77
N ALA A 110 -13.81 1.33 16.15
CA ALA A 110 -12.49 0.73 16.00
C ALA A 110 -11.52 1.24 17.07
N ARG A 111 -10.36 0.59 17.20
CA ARG A 111 -9.27 0.98 18.11
C ARG A 111 -8.09 1.55 17.34
N ILE A 112 -7.51 2.61 17.87
CA ILE A 112 -6.24 3.14 17.39
C ILE A 112 -5.12 2.27 17.96
N VAL A 113 -4.21 1.79 17.08
CA VAL A 113 -3.07 0.93 17.45
C VAL A 113 -1.78 1.46 16.85
N THR A 114 -0.67 1.19 17.52
CA THR A 114 0.68 1.58 17.08
C THR A 114 1.35 0.57 16.17
N GLN A 115 0.83 -0.66 16.14
CA GLN A 115 1.41 -1.75 15.37
C GLN A 115 1.07 -1.62 13.89
N THR A 116 2.08 -1.86 13.05
CA THR A 116 1.90 -2.09 11.62
C THR A 116 1.85 -3.58 11.36
N SER A 117 0.96 -4.03 10.46
CA SER A 117 0.79 -5.46 10.14
C SER A 117 0.26 -5.63 8.73
N SER A 118 0.62 -6.73 8.10
CA SER A 118 0.00 -7.18 6.85
C SER A 118 -1.37 -7.82 7.06
N HIS A 119 -1.68 -8.27 8.30
CA HIS A 119 -2.98 -8.80 8.68
C HIS A 119 -3.96 -7.65 8.96
N LEU A 120 -4.89 -7.46 8.03
CA LEU A 120 -5.87 -6.39 8.13
C LEU A 120 -7.04 -6.81 9.02
N SER A 121 -7.39 -5.94 9.95
CA SER A 121 -8.57 -6.07 10.80
C SER A 121 -9.53 -4.91 10.53
N PRO A 122 -10.84 -5.14 10.47
CA PRO A 122 -11.82 -4.06 10.32
C PRO A 122 -11.92 -3.16 11.57
N HIS A 123 -11.32 -3.56 12.69
CA HIS A 123 -11.47 -2.90 13.99
C HIS A 123 -10.20 -2.25 14.53
N THR A 124 -9.11 -2.26 13.75
CA THR A 124 -7.82 -1.68 14.19
C THR A 124 -7.17 -0.87 13.08
N GLY A 125 -6.54 0.23 13.47
CA GLY A 125 -5.86 1.11 12.53
C GLY A 125 -5.21 2.29 13.24
N HIS A 126 -4.83 3.30 12.48
CA HIS A 126 -4.27 4.55 12.97
C HIS A 126 -4.77 5.73 12.12
N ILE A 127 -4.32 6.92 12.43
CA ILE A 127 -4.86 8.13 11.83
C ILE A 127 -3.80 8.81 10.98
N HIS A 128 -4.13 9.13 9.75
CA HIS A 128 -3.38 10.06 8.91
C HIS A 128 -4.06 11.42 8.92
N LEU A 129 -3.28 12.47 9.19
CA LEU A 129 -3.71 13.85 9.10
C LEU A 129 -3.10 14.51 7.88
N TYR A 130 -3.94 15.15 7.12
CA TYR A 130 -3.52 15.93 5.95
C TYR A 130 -3.92 17.38 6.16
N LEU A 131 -2.97 18.28 5.93
CA LEU A 131 -3.21 19.71 5.91
C LEU A 131 -3.07 20.18 4.46
N ASP A 132 -4.14 20.75 3.91
CA ASP A 132 -4.21 21.23 2.52
C ASP A 132 -3.84 20.16 1.46
N GLY A 133 -4.07 18.88 1.79
CA GLY A 133 -3.76 17.74 0.93
C GLY A 133 -2.41 17.08 1.19
N GLU A 134 -1.51 17.72 1.94
CA GLU A 134 -0.21 17.18 2.31
C GLU A 134 -0.27 16.40 3.62
N LEU A 135 0.44 15.27 3.73
CA LEU A 135 0.50 14.46 4.94
C LEU A 135 1.26 15.23 6.03
N ALA A 136 0.50 15.77 6.99
CA ALA A 136 1.06 16.52 8.10
C ALA A 136 1.50 15.63 9.27
N ALA A 137 0.80 14.53 9.52
CA ALA A 137 1.14 13.62 10.62
C ALA A 137 0.50 12.23 10.46
N MET A 138 1.20 11.20 10.95
CA MET A 138 0.63 9.88 11.24
C MET A 138 0.47 9.73 12.76
N GLN A 139 -0.73 9.40 13.22
CA GLN A 139 -1.08 9.45 14.62
C GLN A 139 -1.59 8.12 15.15
N TYR A 140 -1.07 7.77 16.31
CA TYR A 140 -1.46 6.59 17.08
C TYR A 140 -2.22 6.95 18.36
N GLN A 141 -2.69 8.21 18.44
CA GLN A 141 -3.46 8.77 19.53
C GLN A 141 -4.56 9.68 18.99
N ALA A 142 -5.58 9.91 19.80
CA ALA A 142 -6.71 10.76 19.45
C ALA A 142 -6.42 12.26 19.50
N SER A 143 -5.22 12.68 19.91
CA SER A 143 -4.80 14.09 19.93
C SER A 143 -3.35 14.24 19.49
N THR A 144 -3.08 15.34 18.80
CA THR A 144 -1.75 15.72 18.35
C THR A 144 -1.66 17.22 18.13
N THR A 145 -0.48 17.67 17.75
CA THR A 145 -0.21 19.06 17.38
C THR A 145 0.41 19.09 15.98
N ILE A 146 -0.10 20.00 15.15
CA ILE A 146 0.47 20.34 13.85
C ILE A 146 0.75 21.82 13.78
N TYR A 147 1.49 22.27 12.78
CA TYR A 147 1.78 23.69 12.55
C TYR A 147 1.14 24.14 11.25
N ALA A 148 0.59 25.36 11.24
CA ALA A 148 -0.03 25.95 10.08
C ALA A 148 0.39 27.42 9.94
N SER A 149 0.78 27.84 8.76
CA SER A 149 1.11 29.22 8.42
C SER A 149 -0.14 30.09 8.40
N PRO A 150 -0.03 31.45 8.43
CA PRO A 150 -1.18 32.29 8.22
C PRO A 150 -1.91 32.00 6.89
N GLY A 151 -3.24 31.85 6.94
CA GLY A 151 -4.05 31.49 5.77
C GLY A 151 -5.34 30.74 6.13
N ARG A 152 -6.06 30.30 5.12
CA ARG A 152 -7.15 29.34 5.24
C ARG A 152 -6.61 27.95 5.03
N HIS A 153 -7.04 27.01 5.85
CA HIS A 153 -6.56 25.63 5.83
C HIS A 153 -7.71 24.64 5.82
N ARG A 154 -7.47 23.51 5.17
CA ARG A 154 -8.34 22.35 5.18
C ARG A 154 -7.62 21.20 5.86
N LEU A 155 -8.14 20.77 7.01
CA LEU A 155 -7.65 19.60 7.74
C LEU A 155 -8.50 18.39 7.35
N GLN A 156 -7.84 17.31 6.95
CA GLN A 156 -8.44 16.00 6.78
C GLN A 156 -7.87 15.03 7.81
N ALA A 157 -8.74 14.30 8.47
CA ALA A 157 -8.37 13.14 9.25
C ALA A 157 -8.89 11.87 8.53
N GLN A 158 -8.02 10.91 8.31
CA GLN A 158 -8.36 9.63 7.71
C GLN A 158 -7.96 8.50 8.67
N PHE A 159 -8.92 7.65 9.02
CA PHE A 159 -8.63 6.42 9.74
C PHE A 159 -8.23 5.36 8.72
N VAL A 160 -7.02 4.84 8.83
CA VAL A 160 -6.43 3.87 7.90
C VAL A 160 -6.16 2.54 8.61
N ALA A 161 -6.12 1.46 7.84
CA ALA A 161 -5.78 0.15 8.35
C ALA A 161 -4.30 0.08 8.79
N VAL A 162 -3.94 -0.96 9.53
CA VAL A 162 -2.59 -1.16 10.09
C VAL A 162 -1.46 -1.26 9.06
N ASP A 163 -1.80 -1.39 7.76
CA ASP A 163 -0.87 -1.37 6.63
C ASP A 163 -0.79 -0.01 5.93
N HIS A 164 -1.27 1.06 6.57
CA HIS A 164 -1.36 2.44 6.07
C HIS A 164 -2.30 2.65 4.87
N GLY A 165 -3.00 1.61 4.43
CA GLY A 165 -3.96 1.74 3.33
C GLY A 165 -5.36 2.10 3.83
N PRO A 166 -6.20 2.73 2.98
CA PRO A 166 -7.56 3.08 3.33
C PRO A 166 -8.44 1.85 3.56
N PHE A 167 -9.48 1.98 4.34
CA PHE A 167 -10.62 1.07 4.34
C PHE A 167 -11.47 1.25 3.08
N ASN A 168 -12.40 0.35 2.83
CA ASN A 168 -13.37 0.47 1.74
C ASN A 168 -14.80 0.37 2.29
N PRO A 169 -15.59 1.47 2.29
CA PRO A 169 -15.22 2.83 1.85
C PRO A 169 -14.19 3.51 2.78
N PRO A 170 -13.49 4.56 2.32
CA PRO A 170 -12.56 5.33 3.16
C PRO A 170 -13.28 6.00 4.34
N VAL A 171 -12.65 5.98 5.52
CA VAL A 171 -13.16 6.60 6.74
C VAL A 171 -12.46 7.94 6.94
N THR A 172 -13.13 9.03 6.62
CA THR A 172 -12.55 10.39 6.61
C THR A 172 -13.45 11.40 7.30
N ALA A 173 -12.82 12.43 7.86
CA ALA A 173 -13.46 13.65 8.35
C ALA A 173 -12.68 14.86 7.84
N TRP A 174 -13.38 15.98 7.66
CA TRP A 174 -12.83 17.22 7.14
C TRP A 174 -13.28 18.39 7.98
N GLU A 175 -12.34 19.34 8.21
CA GLU A 175 -12.63 20.61 8.81
C GLU A 175 -11.83 21.72 8.14
N THR A 176 -12.36 22.94 8.19
CA THR A 176 -11.67 24.14 7.75
C THR A 176 -11.44 25.08 8.92
N PHE A 177 -10.28 25.73 8.93
CA PHE A 177 -9.93 26.73 9.92
C PHE A 177 -9.10 27.84 9.27
N ARG A 178 -8.87 28.91 9.98
CA ARG A 178 -8.03 30.04 9.54
C ARG A 178 -6.98 30.37 10.56
N VAL A 179 -5.77 30.64 10.08
CA VAL A 179 -4.68 31.18 10.88
C VAL A 179 -4.48 32.66 10.53
N ILE A 180 -4.36 33.47 11.54
CA ILE A 180 -3.96 34.88 11.42
C ILE A 180 -2.68 35.11 12.20
N PRO A 181 -1.82 36.05 11.77
CA PRO A 181 -0.58 36.37 12.49
C PRO A 181 -0.80 36.74 13.96
#